data_49718a9ba4a1f450014ef5f393e4cbee
#
_entry.id   49718a9ba4a1f450014ef5f393e4cbee
#
_cell.length_a   1.000
_cell.length_b   1.000
_cell.length_c   1.000
_cell.angle_alpha   90.00
_cell.angle_beta   90.00
_cell.angle_gamma   90.00
#
_symmetry.space_group_name_H-M   'P 1'
#
loop_
_entity.id
_entity.type
_entity.pdbx_description
1 polymer ?
#
loop_
_entity_poly.entity_id
_entity_poly.type
_entity_poly.pdbx_seq_one_letter_code
_entity_poly.pdbx_strand_id
1 'polypeptide(L)'
;VSIAASDIDHADRIRITRGQITMNEYYGQNGNLVSFPRIGASFVTKIKKEDCKPDASFNVTFAVGAMKNEVDREGVETGRLLVTGLIPQYGGKIDVVPFVAVNPGVIDGVSNYWNDGDTVRATGKLNFTSTTESFTQEVDFGDPVVSTRTISVSELIITGGSSTPLE
;
A
#
# COMPACT_ATOMS: atom_id res chain seq x y z
N VAL A 1 -18.25 -9.66 12.98
CA VAL A 1 -18.56 -9.15 11.65
C VAL A 1 -18.54 -7.64 11.72
N SER A 2 -17.80 -6.98 10.84
CA SER A 2 -17.78 -5.51 10.78
C SER A 2 -19.13 -4.99 10.28
N ILE A 3 -19.72 -4.01 10.97
CA ILE A 3 -20.94 -3.32 10.52
C ILE A 3 -20.74 -2.74 9.12
N ALA A 4 -19.55 -2.23 8.80
CA ALA A 4 -19.23 -1.70 7.48
C ALA A 4 -19.32 -2.75 6.34
N ALA A 5 -19.09 -4.02 6.65
CA ALA A 5 -19.19 -5.10 5.67
C ALA A 5 -20.62 -5.62 5.51
N SER A 6 -21.46 -5.50 6.54
CA SER A 6 -22.84 -6.02 6.55
C SER A 6 -23.88 -4.93 6.28
N ASP A 7 -23.62 -3.69 6.66
CA ASP A 7 -24.56 -2.57 6.54
C ASP A 7 -23.77 -1.23 6.44
N ILE A 8 -23.37 -0.93 5.21
CA ILE A 8 -22.58 0.28 4.93
C ILE A 8 -23.35 1.58 5.23
N ASP A 9 -24.68 1.55 5.18
CA ASP A 9 -25.50 2.74 5.40
C ASP A 9 -25.56 3.15 6.88
N HIS A 10 -25.48 2.17 7.79
CA HIS A 10 -25.46 2.40 9.24
C HIS A 10 -24.04 2.45 9.83
N ALA A 11 -23.02 2.18 9.01
CA ALA A 11 -21.64 2.24 9.47
C ALA A 11 -21.21 3.68 9.76
N ASP A 12 -20.50 3.87 10.88
CA ASP A 12 -19.89 5.15 11.22
C ASP A 12 -18.87 5.57 10.16
N ARG A 13 -18.90 6.86 9.79
CA ARG A 13 -17.90 7.48 8.93
C ARG A 13 -16.82 8.10 9.80
N ILE A 14 -15.59 7.79 9.50
CA ILE A 14 -14.44 8.30 10.23
C ILE A 14 -13.47 9.01 9.28
N ARG A 15 -12.78 10.01 9.82
CA ARG A 15 -11.65 10.67 9.18
C ARG A 15 -10.40 10.43 9.98
N ILE A 16 -9.36 9.99 9.31
CA ILE A 16 -8.01 9.89 9.86
C ILE A 16 -7.26 11.15 9.45
N THR A 17 -6.88 11.98 10.42
CA THR A 17 -6.22 13.27 10.16
C THR A 17 -4.71 13.22 10.40
N ARG A 18 -4.25 12.29 11.21
CA ARG A 18 -2.83 12.02 11.44
C ARG A 18 -2.62 10.53 11.36
N GLY A 19 -2.33 10.08 10.14
CA GLY A 19 -1.94 8.72 9.86
C GLY A 19 -0.43 8.54 9.98
N GLN A 20 -0.01 7.30 10.10
CA GLN A 20 1.38 6.88 10.09
C GLN A 20 1.51 5.66 9.19
N ILE A 21 2.52 5.66 8.32
CA ILE A 21 2.87 4.51 7.51
C ILE A 21 4.00 3.78 8.23
N THR A 22 3.81 2.50 8.51
CA THR A 22 4.80 1.63 9.16
C THR A 22 4.88 0.32 8.42
N MET A 23 5.94 -0.45 8.63
CA MET A 23 6.03 -1.82 8.15
C MET A 23 5.60 -2.80 9.25
N ASN A 24 4.74 -3.75 8.88
CA ASN A 24 4.41 -4.89 9.72
C ASN A 24 5.15 -6.11 9.19
N GLU A 25 5.96 -6.72 10.03
CA GLU A 25 6.80 -7.85 9.69
C GLU A 25 6.62 -8.96 10.71
N TYR A 26 6.36 -10.15 10.25
CA TYR A 26 6.28 -11.34 11.11
C TYR A 26 6.62 -12.62 10.32
N TYR A 27 7.01 -13.64 11.02
CA TYR A 27 7.23 -14.96 10.42
C TYR A 27 5.91 -15.74 10.36
N GLY A 28 5.50 -16.13 9.16
CA GLY A 28 4.34 -16.99 8.95
C GLY A 28 4.56 -18.42 9.47
N GLN A 29 3.51 -19.23 9.50
CA GLN A 29 3.57 -20.62 9.97
C GLN A 29 4.55 -21.49 9.17
N ASN A 30 4.82 -21.12 7.93
CA ASN A 30 5.80 -21.79 7.04
C ASN A 30 7.24 -21.28 7.21
N GLY A 31 7.50 -20.41 8.20
CA GLY A 31 8.80 -19.81 8.46
C GLY A 31 9.21 -18.70 7.49
N ASN A 32 8.38 -18.33 6.53
CA ASN A 32 8.65 -17.23 5.61
C ASN A 32 8.35 -15.89 6.28
N LEU A 33 9.22 -14.89 6.03
CA LEU A 33 8.99 -13.52 6.45
C LEU A 33 7.84 -12.92 5.61
N VAL A 34 6.81 -12.43 6.30
CA VAL A 34 5.71 -11.67 5.72
C VAL A 34 5.92 -10.21 6.09
N SER A 35 5.98 -9.35 5.10
CA SER A 35 6.20 -7.91 5.28
C SER A 35 5.23 -7.13 4.40
N PHE A 36 4.50 -6.18 4.98
CA PHE A 36 3.58 -5.31 4.26
C PHE A 36 3.40 -3.96 4.95
N PRO A 37 3.09 -2.89 4.19
CA PRO A 37 2.81 -1.59 4.76
C PRO A 37 1.52 -1.61 5.59
N ARG A 38 1.58 -0.98 6.75
CA ARG A 38 0.46 -0.81 7.67
C ARG A 38 0.18 0.67 7.88
N ILE A 39 -1.10 1.03 7.85
CA ILE A 39 -1.55 2.37 8.18
C ILE A 39 -2.00 2.41 9.64
N GLY A 40 -1.28 3.17 10.45
CA GLY A 40 -1.68 3.54 11.80
C GLY A 40 -2.48 4.83 11.81
N ALA A 41 -3.36 5.00 12.79
CA ALA A 41 -4.11 6.23 13.00
C ALA A 41 -3.81 6.77 14.39
N SER A 42 -3.23 7.97 14.47
CA SER A 42 -3.02 8.66 15.76
C SER A 42 -4.26 9.43 16.17
N PHE A 43 -5.02 9.98 15.20
CA PHE A 43 -6.26 10.67 15.44
C PHE A 43 -7.35 10.22 14.46
N VAL A 44 -8.46 9.79 15.04
CA VAL A 44 -9.66 9.36 14.31
C VAL A 44 -10.82 10.21 14.78
N THR A 45 -11.51 10.87 13.85
CA THR A 45 -12.67 11.70 14.14
C THR A 45 -13.89 11.13 13.43
N LYS A 46 -14.99 10.99 14.13
CA LYS A 46 -16.29 10.68 13.53
C LYS A 46 -16.78 11.87 12.72
N ILE A 47 -17.27 11.62 11.52
CA ILE A 47 -17.83 12.64 10.63
C ILE A 47 -19.25 12.28 10.23
N LYS A 48 -20.03 13.27 9.82
CA LYS A 48 -21.37 13.05 9.30
C LYS A 48 -21.34 12.40 7.92
N LYS A 49 -22.37 11.64 7.58
CA LYS A 49 -22.47 10.93 6.29
C LYS A 49 -22.41 11.90 5.11
N GLU A 50 -23.10 13.04 5.20
CA GLU A 50 -23.11 14.09 4.18
C GLU A 50 -21.77 14.77 3.95
N ASP A 51 -20.89 14.80 4.97
CA ASP A 51 -19.55 15.38 4.90
C ASP A 51 -18.48 14.37 4.48
N CYS A 52 -18.86 13.09 4.35
CA CYS A 52 -17.95 12.02 4.01
C CYS A 52 -17.73 11.95 2.51
N LYS A 53 -16.55 12.38 2.08
CA LYS A 53 -16.02 12.06 0.76
C LYS A 53 -15.00 10.94 0.93
N PRO A 54 -15.33 9.68 0.55
CA PRO A 54 -14.41 8.58 0.68
C PRO A 54 -13.12 8.87 -0.09
N ASP A 55 -12.02 8.88 0.62
CA ASP A 55 -10.68 9.08 0.06
C ASP A 55 -9.68 8.23 0.85
N ALA A 56 -8.89 7.46 0.13
CA ALA A 56 -7.83 6.63 0.67
C ALA A 56 -6.48 7.13 0.10
N SER A 57 -6.10 8.34 0.48
CA SER A 57 -4.87 9.00 0.05
C SER A 57 -3.86 9.13 1.17
N PHE A 58 -2.60 9.35 0.78
CA PHE A 58 -1.53 9.68 1.71
C PHE A 58 -0.73 10.91 1.23
N ASN A 59 -0.11 11.56 2.20
CA ASN A 59 0.92 12.57 1.98
C ASN A 59 2.01 12.30 3.01
N VAL A 60 3.19 11.92 2.54
CA VAL A 60 4.29 11.45 3.39
C VAL A 60 5.62 12.02 2.94
N THR A 61 6.48 12.31 3.90
CA THR A 61 7.87 12.68 3.67
C THR A 61 8.76 11.50 4.04
N PHE A 62 9.69 11.15 3.15
CA PHE A 62 10.66 10.08 3.37
C PHE A 62 11.98 10.37 2.66
N ALA A 63 13.04 9.70 3.07
CA ALA A 63 14.28 9.69 2.29
C ALA A 63 14.19 8.59 1.22
N VAL A 64 14.55 8.93 -0.01
CA VAL A 64 14.59 7.99 -1.13
C VAL A 64 15.73 7.00 -0.90
N GLY A 65 15.43 5.73 -0.91
CA GLY A 65 16.41 4.65 -0.94
C GLY A 65 16.72 4.22 -2.37
N ALA A 66 16.27 3.04 -2.79
CA ALA A 66 16.50 2.56 -4.15
C ALA A 66 15.27 2.77 -5.04
N MET A 67 15.49 3.03 -6.32
CA MET A 67 14.47 3.03 -7.35
C MET A 67 14.81 1.98 -8.39
N LYS A 68 13.81 1.19 -8.83
CA LYS A 68 14.02 0.15 -9.85
C LYS A 68 12.72 -0.14 -10.60
N ASN A 69 12.85 -0.50 -11.88
CA ASN A 69 11.73 -1.02 -12.63
C ASN A 69 11.25 -2.35 -12.03
N GLU A 70 9.94 -2.49 -11.91
CA GLU A 70 9.35 -3.75 -11.48
C GLU A 70 9.42 -4.76 -12.63
N VAL A 71 9.82 -5.96 -12.29
CA VAL A 71 9.80 -7.10 -13.22
C VAL A 71 8.87 -8.18 -12.67
N ASP A 72 8.20 -8.88 -13.57
CA ASP A 72 7.37 -10.03 -13.22
C ASP A 72 8.21 -11.28 -12.90
N ARG A 73 7.55 -12.41 -12.70
CA ARG A 73 8.21 -13.69 -12.38
C ARG A 73 9.06 -14.24 -13.54
N GLU A 74 8.81 -13.77 -14.75
CA GLU A 74 9.51 -14.17 -15.98
C GLU A 74 10.66 -13.20 -16.31
N GLY A 75 10.82 -12.13 -15.51
CA GLY A 75 11.86 -11.12 -15.67
C GLY A 75 11.49 -10.03 -16.67
N VAL A 76 10.21 -9.93 -17.08
CA VAL A 76 9.72 -8.90 -17.99
C VAL A 76 9.31 -7.66 -17.20
N GLU A 77 9.69 -6.47 -17.69
CA GLU A 77 9.29 -5.21 -17.05
C GLU A 77 7.78 -5.01 -17.13
N THR A 78 7.17 -4.70 -15.98
CA THR A 78 5.71 -4.46 -15.87
C THR A 78 5.31 -3.04 -16.25
N GLY A 79 6.28 -2.15 -16.50
CA GLY A 79 6.05 -0.73 -16.70
C GLY A 79 5.75 0.05 -15.42
N ARG A 80 6.04 -0.53 -14.26
CA ARG A 80 5.88 0.09 -12.95
C ARG A 80 7.25 0.39 -12.34
N LEU A 81 7.36 1.49 -11.60
CA LEU A 81 8.57 1.87 -10.90
C LEU A 81 8.38 1.63 -9.40
N LEU A 82 9.24 0.81 -8.83
CA LEU A 82 9.32 0.59 -7.39
C LEU A 82 10.25 1.63 -6.76
N VAL A 83 9.77 2.31 -5.72
CA VAL A 83 10.52 3.31 -4.97
C VAL A 83 10.59 2.87 -3.52
N THR A 84 11.79 2.72 -3.00
CA THR A 84 12.01 2.44 -1.59
C THR A 84 12.05 3.74 -0.80
N GLY A 85 11.12 3.92 0.14
CA GLY A 85 11.10 5.06 1.05
C GLY A 85 11.61 4.67 2.42
N LEU A 86 12.51 5.45 2.97
CA LEU A 86 13.05 5.33 4.32
C LEU A 86 12.30 6.29 5.24
N ILE A 87 11.44 5.76 6.10
CA ILE A 87 10.59 6.56 6.99
C ILE A 87 11.10 6.44 8.43
N PRO A 88 11.62 7.54 9.01
CA PRO A 88 12.00 7.55 10.41
C PRO A 88 10.78 7.35 11.31
N GLN A 89 10.89 6.46 12.26
CA GLN A 89 9.89 6.18 13.28
C GLN A 89 10.35 6.67 14.64
N TYR A 90 9.40 6.77 15.56
CA TYR A 90 9.73 7.08 16.95
C TYR A 90 10.75 6.08 17.53
N GLY A 91 11.70 6.60 18.29
CA GLY A 91 12.76 5.77 18.90
C GLY A 91 13.96 5.46 17.99
N GLY A 92 14.07 6.13 16.83
CA GLY A 92 15.23 6.01 15.93
C GLY A 92 15.18 4.82 14.98
N LYS A 93 14.07 4.05 14.96
CA LYS A 93 13.84 3.02 13.96
C LYS A 93 13.59 3.67 12.59
N ILE A 94 14.08 3.05 11.54
CA ILE A 94 13.76 3.42 10.16
C ILE A 94 12.97 2.26 9.53
N ASP A 95 11.76 2.54 9.07
CA ASP A 95 10.99 1.59 8.30
C ASP A 95 11.31 1.75 6.81
N VAL A 96 11.56 0.62 6.15
CA VAL A 96 11.83 0.52 4.72
C VAL A 96 10.51 0.20 4.02
N VAL A 97 9.88 1.21 3.43
CA VAL A 97 8.53 1.14 2.90
C VAL A 97 8.55 1.12 1.37
N PRO A 98 7.94 0.12 0.73
CA PRO A 98 7.82 0.07 -0.72
C PRO A 98 6.68 0.97 -1.20
N PHE A 99 6.99 1.85 -2.14
CA PHE A 99 6.05 2.65 -2.91
C PHE A 99 6.11 2.24 -4.37
N VAL A 100 5.03 2.51 -5.11
CA VAL A 100 4.92 2.16 -6.52
C VAL A 100 4.43 3.37 -7.32
N ALA A 101 5.11 3.70 -8.41
CA ALA A 101 4.60 4.62 -9.42
C ALA A 101 4.11 3.80 -10.63
N VAL A 102 2.88 4.08 -11.07
CA VAL A 102 2.20 3.34 -12.13
C VAL A 102 1.95 4.22 -13.36
N ASN A 103 1.62 5.49 -13.14
CA ASN A 103 1.35 6.42 -14.23
C ASN A 103 2.67 6.87 -14.89
N PRO A 104 2.80 6.80 -16.22
CA PRO A 104 4.03 7.19 -16.94
C PRO A 104 4.52 8.60 -16.57
N GLY A 105 3.64 9.60 -16.49
CA GLY A 105 4.02 10.96 -16.12
C GLY A 105 4.52 11.08 -14.67
N VAL A 106 4.05 10.22 -13.76
CA VAL A 106 4.57 10.15 -12.39
C VAL A 106 5.92 9.45 -12.36
N ILE A 107 6.09 8.39 -13.15
CA ILE A 107 7.37 7.66 -13.29
C ILE A 107 8.44 8.60 -13.82
N ASP A 108 8.12 9.37 -14.87
CA ASP A 108 9.02 10.38 -15.43
C ASP A 108 9.38 11.45 -14.40
N GLY A 109 8.40 11.93 -13.64
CA GLY A 109 8.62 12.91 -12.58
C GLY A 109 9.53 12.38 -11.47
N VAL A 110 9.26 11.18 -10.98
CA VAL A 110 10.09 10.52 -9.96
C VAL A 110 11.51 10.32 -10.47
N SER A 111 11.67 9.79 -11.68
CA SER A 111 12.99 9.50 -12.26
C SER A 111 13.82 10.74 -12.56
N ASN A 112 13.17 11.87 -12.86
CA ASN A 112 13.85 13.11 -13.21
C ASN A 112 14.19 13.99 -11.98
N TYR A 113 13.40 13.89 -10.91
CA TYR A 113 13.50 14.82 -9.78
C TYR A 113 14.03 14.21 -8.49
N TRP A 114 13.97 12.88 -8.34
CA TRP A 114 14.37 12.22 -7.10
C TRP A 114 15.65 11.41 -7.30
N ASN A 115 16.56 11.52 -6.34
CA ASN A 115 17.78 10.72 -6.30
C ASN A 115 17.86 9.95 -4.99
N ASP A 116 18.67 8.90 -4.97
CA ASP A 116 18.96 8.16 -3.75
C ASP A 116 19.53 9.08 -2.68
N GLY A 117 18.98 9.02 -1.49
CA GLY A 117 19.33 9.88 -0.35
C GLY A 117 18.55 11.19 -0.25
N ASP A 118 17.83 11.60 -1.30
CA ASP A 118 17.02 12.81 -1.25
C ASP A 118 15.85 12.67 -0.26
N THR A 119 15.59 13.71 0.51
CA THR A 119 14.34 13.79 1.29
C THR A 119 13.26 14.42 0.45
N VAL A 120 12.18 13.68 0.21
CA VAL A 120 11.11 14.09 -0.70
C VAL A 120 9.74 13.99 -0.02
N ARG A 121 8.77 14.73 -0.55
CA ARG A 121 7.36 14.58 -0.20
C ARG A 121 6.64 13.86 -1.33
N ALA A 122 5.96 12.77 -1.00
CA ALA A 122 5.12 12.04 -1.94
C ALA A 122 3.64 12.13 -1.54
N THR A 123 2.80 12.25 -2.55
CA THR A 123 1.35 12.09 -2.42
C THR A 123 0.91 10.87 -3.20
N GLY A 124 -0.12 10.20 -2.73
CA GLY A 124 -0.55 8.99 -3.39
C GLY A 124 -1.84 8.40 -2.85
N LYS A 125 -2.16 7.21 -3.34
CA LYS A 125 -3.35 6.44 -2.97
C LYS A 125 -2.98 5.14 -2.28
N LEU A 126 -3.78 4.75 -1.31
CA LEU A 126 -3.73 3.45 -0.65
C LEU A 126 -4.52 2.44 -1.49
N ASN A 127 -3.84 1.43 -2.00
CA ASN A 127 -4.47 0.32 -2.72
C ASN A 127 -4.40 -0.94 -1.85
N PHE A 128 -5.36 -1.07 -0.95
CA PHE A 128 -5.50 -2.22 -0.07
C PHE A 128 -6.76 -2.98 -0.47
N THR A 129 -6.58 -3.99 -1.32
CA THR A 129 -7.66 -4.81 -1.85
C THR A 129 -7.47 -6.26 -1.47
N SER A 130 -8.58 -6.97 -1.33
CA SER A 130 -8.59 -8.41 -1.10
C SER A 130 -9.63 -9.03 -2.03
N THR A 131 -9.15 -9.93 -2.88
CA THR A 131 -10.00 -10.65 -3.84
C THR A 131 -9.97 -12.13 -3.50
N THR A 132 -11.13 -12.76 -3.42
CA THR A 132 -11.25 -14.20 -3.22
C THR A 132 -11.53 -14.85 -4.55
N GLU A 133 -10.64 -15.71 -4.98
CA GLU A 133 -10.79 -16.55 -6.17
C GLU A 133 -11.22 -17.94 -5.74
N SER A 134 -12.23 -18.49 -6.41
CA SER A 134 -12.67 -19.88 -6.24
C SER A 134 -12.16 -20.69 -7.41
N PHE A 135 -11.55 -21.82 -7.14
CA PHE A 135 -11.14 -22.77 -8.16
C PHE A 135 -11.68 -24.16 -7.81
N THR A 136 -12.16 -24.83 -8.82
CA THR A 136 -12.67 -26.20 -8.71
C THR A 136 -11.54 -27.15 -9.07
N GLN A 137 -11.20 -28.04 -8.15
CA GLN A 137 -10.25 -29.10 -8.39
C GLN A 137 -11.00 -30.38 -8.69
N GLU A 138 -10.83 -30.87 -9.90
CA GLU A 138 -11.35 -32.19 -10.27
C GLU A 138 -10.60 -33.27 -9.48
N VAL A 139 -11.34 -34.22 -8.96
CA VAL A 139 -10.80 -35.40 -8.26
C VAL A 139 -11.12 -36.64 -9.09
N ASP A 140 -10.24 -37.63 -9.07
CA ASP A 140 -10.41 -38.86 -9.84
C ASP A 140 -11.65 -39.66 -9.45
N PHE A 141 -12.17 -39.44 -8.24
CA PHE A 141 -13.36 -40.07 -7.72
C PHE A 141 -14.04 -39.19 -6.66
N GLY A 142 -15.36 -38.95 -6.85
CA GLY A 142 -16.18 -38.16 -5.94
C GLY A 142 -16.58 -36.79 -6.52
N ASP A 143 -17.19 -35.94 -5.67
CA ASP A 143 -17.61 -34.61 -6.07
C ASP A 143 -16.39 -33.68 -6.17
N PRO A 144 -16.36 -32.73 -7.14
CA PRO A 144 -15.29 -31.75 -7.26
C PRO A 144 -15.10 -30.93 -5.98
N VAL A 145 -13.87 -30.74 -5.56
CA VAL A 145 -13.53 -29.92 -4.39
C VAL A 145 -13.41 -28.48 -4.79
N VAL A 146 -14.25 -27.62 -4.24
CA VAL A 146 -14.15 -26.17 -4.40
C VAL A 146 -13.20 -25.63 -3.34
N SER A 147 -12.08 -25.10 -3.77
CA SER A 147 -11.11 -24.42 -2.92
C SER A 147 -11.16 -22.93 -3.18
N THR A 148 -10.98 -22.12 -2.15
CA THR A 148 -10.91 -20.66 -2.25
C THR A 148 -9.53 -20.16 -1.87
N ARG A 149 -9.01 -19.21 -2.64
CA ARG A 149 -7.78 -18.51 -2.35
C ARG A 149 -8.06 -17.01 -2.23
N THR A 150 -7.65 -16.42 -1.14
CA THR A 150 -7.70 -14.97 -0.96
C THR A 150 -6.36 -14.36 -1.36
N ILE A 151 -6.38 -13.44 -2.32
CA ILE A 151 -5.25 -12.65 -2.76
C ILE A 151 -5.44 -11.25 -2.18
N SER A 152 -4.51 -10.83 -1.33
CA SER A 152 -4.51 -9.48 -0.76
C SER A 152 -3.38 -8.66 -1.39
N VAL A 153 -3.72 -7.47 -1.86
CA VAL A 153 -2.79 -6.48 -2.39
C VAL A 153 -2.73 -5.32 -1.41
N SER A 154 -1.52 -4.94 -1.02
CA SER A 154 -1.26 -3.81 -0.12
C SER A 154 -0.18 -2.95 -0.76
N GLU A 155 -0.59 -1.91 -1.48
CA GLU A 155 0.31 -1.04 -2.24
C GLU A 155 0.10 0.42 -1.86
N LEU A 156 1.18 1.18 -1.87
CA LEU A 156 1.20 2.64 -1.73
C LEU A 156 1.54 3.22 -3.10
N ILE A 157 0.52 3.68 -3.82
CA ILE A 157 0.67 4.16 -5.20
C ILE A 157 0.95 5.66 -5.19
N ILE A 158 2.13 6.06 -5.67
CA ILE A 158 2.51 7.46 -5.84
C ILE A 158 1.70 8.07 -6.98
N THR A 159 1.08 9.22 -6.74
CA THR A 159 0.35 10.01 -7.74
C THR A 159 0.96 11.39 -7.98
N GLY A 160 1.96 11.78 -7.17
CA GLY A 160 2.70 13.02 -7.29
C GLY A 160 3.70 13.20 -6.15
N GLY A 161 4.46 14.27 -6.20
CA GLY A 161 5.43 14.59 -5.16
C GLY A 161 6.17 15.90 -5.40
N SER A 162 7.14 16.21 -4.53
CA SER A 162 7.97 17.40 -4.68
C SER A 162 8.92 17.24 -5.87
N SER A 163 9.11 18.31 -6.62
CA SER A 163 10.07 18.38 -7.73
C SER A 163 11.49 18.79 -7.26
N THR A 164 11.64 19.13 -5.99
CA THR A 164 12.90 19.46 -5.35
C THR A 164 13.01 18.73 -4.03
N PRO A 165 14.22 18.28 -3.63
CA PRO A 165 14.45 17.75 -2.31
C PRO A 165 14.05 18.75 -1.22
N LEU A 166 13.60 18.25 -0.09
CA LEU A 166 13.34 19.05 1.11
C LEU A 166 14.65 19.23 1.87
N GLU A 167 14.89 20.46 2.34
CA GLU A 167 16.05 20.76 3.22
C GLU A 167 15.84 20.22 4.63
#